data_b79661355a1f521921f8b3afbf774048
#
_entry.id   b79661355a1f521921f8b3afbf774048
#
_cell.length_a   1.000
_cell.length_b   1.000
_cell.length_c   1.000
_cell.angle_alpha   90.00
_cell.angle_beta   90.00
_cell.angle_gamma   90.00
#
_symmetry.space_group_name_H-M   'P 1'
#
loop_
_entity.id
_entity.type
_entity.pdbx_description
1 polymer ?
#
loop_
_entity_poly.entity_id
_entity_poly.type
_entity_poly.pdbx_seq_one_letter_code
_entity_poly.pdbx_strand_id
1 'polypeptide(L)'
;TCPLIKKSDGSKFGKSEGGNIWLDKNKTSVYKFYQYWLNITDEDAISYIKVFTFLSKDKVEDLIQEHNKDKARRILQNKIAEVVTIMVHGEQDLNNAIRASKVLFGKSSKEDLESLDENTFTEIFEGVPSSTILKSKLSKGIEIENLLASDTNFLKSVSEARRSLKENSISVNKNKISENYKVSNSDLINNKYVLLQRGKKNYYLLIVN
;
A
#
# COMPACT_ATOMS: atom_id res chain seq x y z
N THR A 1 33.87 -9.60 18.54
CA THR A 1 33.02 -8.47 18.15
C THR A 1 32.27 -8.83 16.86
N CYS A 2 30.97 -8.59 16.82
CA CYS A 2 30.18 -8.83 15.63
C CYS A 2 30.38 -7.68 14.62
N PRO A 3 30.56 -7.95 13.32
CA PRO A 3 30.67 -6.89 12.32
C PRO A 3 29.40 -6.04 12.30
N LEU A 4 29.56 -4.73 12.01
CA LEU A 4 28.45 -3.82 11.86
C LEU A 4 27.67 -4.16 10.58
N ILE A 5 26.36 -4.34 10.70
CA ILE A 5 25.48 -4.54 9.53
C ILE A 5 25.38 -3.20 8.78
N LYS A 6 25.73 -3.24 7.51
CA LYS A 6 25.64 -2.09 6.59
C LYS A 6 24.66 -2.39 5.47
N LYS A 7 24.09 -1.32 4.88
CA LYS A 7 23.38 -1.40 3.61
C LYS A 7 24.37 -1.47 2.43
N SER A 8 23.90 -1.86 1.29
CA SER A 8 24.68 -1.90 0.03
C SER A 8 25.28 -0.56 -0.36
N ASP A 9 24.63 0.56 0.04
CA ASP A 9 25.14 1.94 -0.14
C ASP A 9 26.23 2.36 0.84
N GLY A 10 26.64 1.45 1.77
CA GLY A 10 27.65 1.68 2.81
C GLY A 10 27.11 2.34 4.08
N SER A 11 25.87 2.79 4.10
CA SER A 11 25.25 3.38 5.29
C SER A 11 24.97 2.31 6.35
N LYS A 12 24.81 2.75 7.62
CA LYS A 12 24.51 1.84 8.73
C LYS A 12 23.05 1.38 8.64
N PHE A 13 22.83 0.06 8.83
CA PHE A 13 21.48 -0.47 9.00
C PHE A 13 20.79 0.19 10.21
N GLY A 14 19.50 0.53 10.06
CA GLY A 14 18.71 1.17 11.12
C GLY A 14 18.90 2.68 11.27
N LYS A 15 19.71 3.33 10.40
CA LYS A 15 19.79 4.80 10.30
C LYS A 15 19.42 5.20 8.87
N SER A 16 18.15 5.56 8.65
CA SER A 16 17.69 6.07 7.36
C SER A 16 17.18 7.49 7.50
N GLU A 17 17.34 8.30 6.45
CA GLU A 17 16.77 9.66 6.37
C GLU A 17 15.25 9.66 6.47
N GLY A 18 14.60 8.53 6.14
CA GLY A 18 13.16 8.31 6.25
C GLY A 18 12.65 7.82 7.63
N GLY A 19 13.53 7.78 8.65
CA GLY A 19 13.19 7.29 9.99
C GLY A 19 13.59 5.82 10.24
N ASN A 20 13.55 5.42 11.52
CA ASN A 20 13.85 4.04 11.92
C ASN A 20 12.60 3.16 11.76
N ILE A 21 12.82 1.90 11.37
CA ILE A 21 11.80 0.88 11.43
C ILE A 21 11.83 0.25 12.83
N TRP A 22 10.74 0.46 13.57
CA TRP A 22 10.61 -0.03 14.93
C TRP A 22 9.97 -1.42 14.96
N LEU A 23 10.37 -2.25 15.92
CA LEU A 23 9.72 -3.53 16.20
C LEU A 23 8.37 -3.35 16.91
N ASP A 24 8.20 -2.22 17.61
CA ASP A 24 6.95 -1.85 18.26
C ASP A 24 5.93 -1.38 17.23
N LYS A 25 4.82 -2.10 17.10
CA LYS A 25 3.74 -1.82 16.15
C LYS A 25 3.02 -0.49 16.39
N ASN A 26 3.18 0.13 17.55
CA ASN A 26 2.65 1.47 17.83
C ASN A 26 3.54 2.59 17.26
N LYS A 27 4.80 2.29 16.89
CA LYS A 27 5.76 3.23 16.30
C LYS A 27 5.94 3.01 14.80
N THR A 28 5.93 1.75 14.37
CA THR A 28 5.94 1.36 12.96
C THR A 28 4.90 0.27 12.79
N SER A 29 3.85 0.55 12.02
CA SER A 29 2.82 -0.45 11.78
C SER A 29 3.38 -1.71 11.13
N VAL A 30 2.67 -2.83 11.32
CA VAL A 30 3.05 -4.11 10.72
C VAL A 30 3.10 -4.01 9.20
N TYR A 31 2.17 -3.25 8.60
CA TYR A 31 2.16 -3.00 7.15
C TYR A 31 3.44 -2.26 6.69
N LYS A 32 3.82 -1.15 7.35
CA LYS A 32 5.06 -0.42 7.03
C LYS A 32 6.30 -1.26 7.28
N PHE A 33 6.31 -2.04 8.35
CA PHE A 33 7.37 -2.98 8.66
C PHE A 33 7.54 -4.04 7.55
N TYR A 34 6.45 -4.66 7.12
CA TYR A 34 6.44 -5.61 6.02
C TYR A 34 6.90 -4.97 4.68
N GLN A 35 6.41 -3.77 4.36
CA GLN A 35 6.79 -3.03 3.15
C GLN A 35 8.28 -2.66 3.15
N TYR A 36 8.85 -2.32 4.31
CA TYR A 36 10.29 -2.05 4.41
C TYR A 36 11.12 -3.22 3.90
N TRP A 37 10.84 -4.43 4.36
CA TRP A 37 11.55 -5.63 3.94
C TRP A 37 11.29 -6.00 2.47
N LEU A 38 10.10 -5.72 1.99
CA LEU A 38 9.80 -5.90 0.56
C LEU A 38 10.59 -4.94 -0.34
N ASN A 39 10.98 -3.77 0.15
CA ASN A 39 11.59 -2.71 -0.66
C ASN A 39 13.12 -2.62 -0.55
N ILE A 40 13.78 -3.53 0.17
CA ILE A 40 15.25 -3.59 0.21
C ILE A 40 15.83 -3.94 -1.16
N THR A 41 17.10 -3.54 -1.40
CA THR A 41 17.81 -3.86 -2.65
C THR A 41 18.09 -5.36 -2.77
N ASP A 42 18.45 -5.84 -3.96
CA ASP A 42 18.80 -7.25 -4.15
C ASP A 42 20.08 -7.60 -3.40
N GLU A 43 21.05 -6.70 -3.37
CA GLU A 43 22.32 -6.86 -2.64
C GLU A 43 22.08 -6.95 -1.14
N ASP A 44 21.23 -6.07 -0.60
CA ASP A 44 20.84 -6.12 0.82
C ASP A 44 20.08 -7.42 1.14
N ALA A 45 19.19 -7.86 0.27
CA ALA A 45 18.42 -9.07 0.45
C ALA A 45 19.32 -10.32 0.57
N ILE A 46 20.37 -10.43 -0.26
CA ILE A 46 21.36 -11.51 -0.20
C ILE A 46 22.09 -11.53 1.14
N SER A 47 22.38 -10.36 1.69
CA SER A 47 23.07 -10.23 2.98
C SER A 47 22.10 -10.48 4.14
N TYR A 48 20.91 -9.88 4.07
CA TYR A 48 19.96 -9.87 5.20
C TYR A 48 19.25 -11.19 5.41
N ILE A 49 19.03 -12.01 4.37
CA ILE A 49 18.46 -13.34 4.55
C ILE A 49 19.33 -14.22 5.45
N LYS A 50 20.65 -14.04 5.41
CA LYS A 50 21.61 -14.76 6.25
C LYS A 50 21.64 -14.27 7.71
N VAL A 51 21.31 -13.00 7.94
CA VAL A 51 21.45 -12.33 9.24
C VAL A 51 20.12 -12.31 9.99
N PHE A 52 19.00 -12.07 9.30
CA PHE A 52 17.70 -11.83 9.93
C PHE A 52 16.75 -13.02 9.87
N THR A 53 17.20 -14.19 9.37
CA THR A 53 16.38 -15.40 9.36
C THR A 53 17.08 -16.57 10.04
N PHE A 54 16.32 -17.54 10.52
CA PHE A 54 16.82 -18.83 11.05
C PHE A 54 16.73 -19.95 10.00
N LEU A 55 16.71 -19.61 8.72
CA LEU A 55 16.72 -20.61 7.64
C LEU A 55 18.07 -21.36 7.62
N SER A 56 18.03 -22.64 7.27
CA SER A 56 19.26 -23.43 7.09
C SER A 56 20.10 -22.86 5.96
N LYS A 57 21.41 -23.12 6.00
CA LYS A 57 22.37 -22.66 4.98
C LYS A 57 21.95 -23.11 3.60
N ASP A 58 21.59 -24.39 3.44
CA ASP A 58 21.19 -24.95 2.16
C ASP A 58 19.95 -24.24 1.60
N LYS A 59 18.95 -23.99 2.46
CA LYS A 59 17.75 -23.25 2.05
C LYS A 59 18.03 -21.81 1.64
N VAL A 60 18.95 -21.14 2.31
CA VAL A 60 19.40 -19.79 1.95
C VAL A 60 20.11 -19.80 0.60
N GLU A 61 20.99 -20.77 0.36
CA GLU A 61 21.72 -20.90 -0.90
C GLU A 61 20.77 -21.18 -2.08
N ASP A 62 19.81 -22.09 -1.91
CA ASP A 62 18.76 -22.36 -2.92
C ASP A 62 17.95 -21.10 -3.27
N LEU A 63 17.51 -20.34 -2.27
CA LEU A 63 16.75 -19.11 -2.47
C LEU A 63 17.59 -18.04 -3.18
N ILE A 64 18.87 -17.92 -2.88
CA ILE A 64 19.78 -16.99 -3.57
C ILE A 64 19.96 -17.41 -5.03
N GLN A 65 20.13 -18.70 -5.30
CA GLN A 65 20.26 -19.21 -6.68
C GLN A 65 18.97 -18.97 -7.48
N GLU A 66 17.80 -19.22 -6.89
CA GLU A 66 16.52 -18.96 -7.54
C GLU A 66 16.30 -17.46 -7.81
N HIS A 67 16.60 -16.60 -6.84
CA HIS A 67 16.52 -15.15 -6.96
C HIS A 67 17.41 -14.62 -8.10
N ASN A 68 18.64 -15.13 -8.22
CA ASN A 68 19.58 -14.69 -9.26
C ASN A 68 19.14 -15.07 -10.68
N LYS A 69 18.28 -16.10 -10.85
CA LYS A 69 17.71 -16.46 -12.16
C LYS A 69 16.68 -15.43 -12.65
N ASP A 70 15.93 -14.84 -11.73
CA ASP A 70 14.91 -13.83 -12.05
C ASP A 70 14.70 -12.89 -10.85
N LYS A 71 15.49 -11.83 -10.79
CA LYS A 71 15.43 -10.82 -9.72
C LYS A 71 14.10 -10.05 -9.70
N ALA A 72 13.40 -9.94 -10.84
CA ALA A 72 12.12 -9.26 -10.92
C ALA A 72 11.03 -9.92 -10.05
N ARG A 73 11.14 -11.23 -9.78
CA ARG A 73 10.24 -11.95 -8.87
C ARG A 73 10.43 -11.59 -7.40
N ARG A 74 11.54 -10.92 -7.03
CA ARG A 74 11.85 -10.46 -5.66
C ARG A 74 11.73 -11.57 -4.61
N ILE A 75 12.23 -12.77 -4.93
CA ILE A 75 12.05 -13.98 -4.10
C ILE A 75 12.64 -13.79 -2.70
N LEU A 76 13.86 -13.23 -2.61
CA LEU A 76 14.52 -13.00 -1.32
C LEU A 76 13.77 -11.96 -0.49
N GLN A 77 13.39 -10.83 -1.07
CA GLN A 77 12.64 -9.78 -0.38
C GLN A 77 11.32 -10.30 0.19
N ASN A 78 10.57 -11.06 -0.64
CA ASN A 78 9.33 -11.69 -0.21
C ASN A 78 9.57 -12.65 0.97
N LYS A 79 10.61 -13.50 0.89
CA LYS A 79 10.90 -14.46 1.95
C LYS A 79 11.39 -13.81 3.24
N ILE A 80 12.22 -12.78 3.16
CA ILE A 80 12.67 -12.02 4.33
C ILE A 80 11.49 -11.31 4.97
N ALA A 81 10.66 -10.60 4.18
CA ALA A 81 9.49 -9.90 4.68
C ALA A 81 8.52 -10.85 5.40
N GLU A 82 8.27 -12.02 4.84
CA GLU A 82 7.45 -13.06 5.45
C GLU A 82 8.03 -13.51 6.80
N VAL A 83 9.26 -14.03 6.78
CA VAL A 83 9.88 -14.66 7.96
C VAL A 83 10.10 -13.65 9.09
N VAL A 84 10.60 -12.46 8.77
CA VAL A 84 10.89 -11.44 9.79
C VAL A 84 9.60 -10.84 10.36
N THR A 85 8.55 -10.67 9.54
CA THR A 85 7.25 -10.19 10.05
C THR A 85 6.60 -11.24 10.94
N ILE A 86 6.62 -12.53 10.59
CA ILE A 86 6.12 -13.60 11.47
C ILE A 86 6.87 -13.60 12.79
N MET A 87 8.20 -13.49 12.75
CA MET A 87 9.05 -13.54 13.95
C MET A 87 8.75 -12.41 14.94
N VAL A 88 8.45 -11.21 14.45
CA VAL A 88 8.25 -10.02 15.28
C VAL A 88 6.78 -9.80 15.65
N HIS A 89 5.85 -10.05 14.73
CA HIS A 89 4.45 -9.67 14.86
C HIS A 89 3.47 -10.84 14.82
N GLY A 90 3.92 -12.03 14.39
CA GLY A 90 3.10 -13.22 14.27
C GLY A 90 2.42 -13.37 12.90
N GLU A 91 1.84 -14.56 12.69
CA GLU A 91 1.29 -14.97 11.40
C GLU A 91 0.02 -14.18 11.01
N GLN A 92 -0.83 -13.86 12.00
CA GLN A 92 -2.05 -13.10 11.75
C GLN A 92 -1.76 -11.70 11.23
N ASP A 93 -0.81 -11.01 11.85
CA ASP A 93 -0.39 -9.66 11.46
C ASP A 93 0.30 -9.67 10.09
N LEU A 94 1.10 -10.70 9.78
CA LEU A 94 1.64 -10.90 8.42
C LEU A 94 0.52 -11.02 7.38
N ASN A 95 -0.49 -11.86 7.64
CA ASN A 95 -1.60 -12.05 6.71
C ASN A 95 -2.36 -10.75 6.44
N ASN A 96 -2.55 -9.92 7.47
CA ASN A 96 -3.15 -8.59 7.33
C ASN A 96 -2.27 -7.68 6.47
N ALA A 97 -0.95 -7.65 6.70
CA ALA A 97 -0.02 -6.85 5.90
C ALA A 97 0.05 -7.28 4.43
N ILE A 98 0.02 -8.59 4.16
CA ILE A 98 -0.06 -9.13 2.79
C ILE A 98 -1.37 -8.72 2.11
N ARG A 99 -2.50 -8.82 2.82
CA ARG A 99 -3.81 -8.39 2.30
C ARG A 99 -3.79 -6.91 1.96
N ALA A 100 -3.31 -6.07 2.87
CA ALA A 100 -3.14 -4.64 2.66
C ALA A 100 -2.27 -4.31 1.43
N SER A 101 -1.15 -5.01 1.28
CA SER A 101 -0.27 -4.87 0.11
C SER A 101 -0.97 -5.24 -1.21
N LYS A 102 -1.75 -6.33 -1.21
CA LYS A 102 -2.54 -6.73 -2.39
C LYS A 102 -3.61 -5.71 -2.75
N VAL A 103 -4.24 -5.09 -1.74
CA VAL A 103 -5.25 -4.05 -1.96
C VAL A 103 -4.66 -2.82 -2.65
N LEU A 104 -3.44 -2.39 -2.29
CA LEU A 104 -2.79 -1.26 -2.95
C LEU A 104 -2.30 -1.57 -4.35
N PHE A 105 -1.56 -2.65 -4.51
CA PHE A 105 -0.79 -2.94 -5.71
C PHE A 105 -1.43 -3.99 -6.63
N GLY A 106 -2.45 -4.72 -6.15
CA GLY A 106 -3.14 -5.77 -6.88
C GLY A 106 -4.40 -5.30 -7.61
N LYS A 107 -5.07 -6.26 -8.24
CA LYS A 107 -6.45 -6.14 -8.73
C LYS A 107 -7.39 -6.40 -7.56
N SER A 108 -7.56 -5.43 -6.68
CA SER A 108 -8.47 -5.52 -5.55
C SER A 108 -9.85 -4.99 -5.91
N SER A 109 -10.85 -5.47 -5.21
CA SER A 109 -12.24 -5.03 -5.31
C SER A 109 -12.60 -4.07 -4.15
N LYS A 110 -13.84 -3.56 -4.16
CA LYS A 110 -14.38 -2.78 -3.04
C LYS A 110 -14.45 -3.63 -1.77
N GLU A 111 -14.84 -4.88 -1.88
CA GLU A 111 -14.96 -5.84 -0.78
C GLU A 111 -13.61 -6.10 -0.11
N ASP A 112 -12.54 -6.13 -0.90
CA ASP A 112 -11.18 -6.24 -0.35
C ASP A 112 -10.81 -5.02 0.50
N LEU A 113 -11.20 -3.81 0.06
CA LEU A 113 -11.02 -2.58 0.84
C LEU A 113 -11.84 -2.58 2.12
N GLU A 114 -13.09 -3.03 2.08
CA GLU A 114 -13.99 -3.14 3.24
C GLU A 114 -13.53 -4.20 4.25
N SER A 115 -12.76 -5.19 3.81
CA SER A 115 -12.23 -6.25 4.67
C SER A 115 -11.06 -5.80 5.55
N LEU A 116 -10.50 -4.60 5.31
CA LEU A 116 -9.43 -4.03 6.11
C LEU A 116 -10.01 -3.38 7.38
N ASP A 117 -9.33 -3.58 8.50
CA ASP A 117 -9.62 -2.79 9.70
C ASP A 117 -9.27 -1.32 9.50
N GLU A 118 -9.89 -0.43 10.29
CA GLU A 118 -9.75 1.02 10.09
C GLU A 118 -8.31 1.51 10.27
N ASN A 119 -7.54 0.91 11.18
CA ASN A 119 -6.14 1.29 11.40
C ASN A 119 -5.31 0.94 10.17
N THR A 120 -5.40 -0.30 9.70
CA THR A 120 -4.70 -0.77 8.48
C THR A 120 -5.11 0.06 7.26
N PHE A 121 -6.41 0.36 7.10
CA PHE A 121 -6.90 1.20 6.01
C PHE A 121 -6.27 2.61 6.06
N THR A 122 -6.28 3.25 7.24
CA THR A 122 -5.71 4.60 7.42
C THR A 122 -4.21 4.62 7.14
N GLU A 123 -3.48 3.61 7.60
CA GLU A 123 -2.03 3.48 7.39
C GLU A 123 -1.65 3.28 5.92
N ILE A 124 -2.43 2.46 5.20
CA ILE A 124 -2.22 2.21 3.76
C ILE A 124 -2.33 3.52 2.97
N PHE A 125 -3.28 4.38 3.33
CA PHE A 125 -3.53 5.64 2.65
C PHE A 125 -2.88 6.85 3.33
N GLU A 126 -1.99 6.63 4.31
CA GLU A 126 -1.21 7.72 4.92
C GLU A 126 -0.37 8.45 3.86
N GLY A 127 -0.48 9.79 3.85
CA GLY A 127 0.18 10.63 2.87
C GLY A 127 -0.50 10.71 1.50
N VAL A 128 -1.58 9.97 1.27
CA VAL A 128 -2.43 10.16 0.09
C VAL A 128 -3.21 11.45 0.24
N PRO A 129 -3.26 12.33 -0.78
CA PRO A 129 -4.08 13.54 -0.75
C PRO A 129 -5.53 13.21 -0.40
N SER A 130 -6.12 14.00 0.49
CA SER A 130 -7.48 13.74 0.98
C SER A 130 -8.27 15.03 1.17
N SER A 131 -9.59 14.93 1.18
CA SER A 131 -10.51 15.98 1.62
C SER A 131 -11.70 15.39 2.36
N THR A 132 -12.39 16.24 3.11
CA THR A 132 -13.57 15.85 3.89
C THR A 132 -14.81 16.48 3.29
N ILE A 133 -15.89 15.69 3.18
CA ILE A 133 -17.22 16.18 2.81
C ILE A 133 -18.27 15.71 3.80
N LEU A 134 -19.39 16.44 3.85
CA LEU A 134 -20.54 16.05 4.67
C LEU A 134 -21.32 14.91 4.02
N LYS A 135 -21.77 13.94 4.82
CA LYS A 135 -22.57 12.80 4.37
C LYS A 135 -23.88 13.22 3.68
N SER A 136 -24.43 14.38 4.09
CA SER A 136 -25.63 14.95 3.45
C SER A 136 -25.44 15.30 1.97
N LYS A 137 -24.22 15.60 1.53
CA LYS A 137 -23.93 15.83 0.10
C LYS A 137 -24.02 14.54 -0.70
N LEU A 138 -23.57 13.40 -0.12
CA LEU A 138 -23.63 12.10 -0.80
C LEU A 138 -25.05 11.53 -0.89
N SER A 139 -25.94 11.89 0.01
CA SER A 139 -27.30 11.36 0.01
C SER A 139 -28.10 11.67 -1.26
N LYS A 140 -27.77 12.78 -1.95
CA LYS A 140 -28.37 13.18 -3.24
C LYS A 140 -27.61 12.64 -4.45
N GLY A 141 -26.46 11.97 -4.24
CA GLY A 141 -25.51 11.60 -5.27
C GLY A 141 -24.74 12.79 -5.82
N ILE A 142 -23.43 12.67 -5.95
CA ILE A 142 -22.56 13.70 -6.54
C ILE A 142 -22.11 13.21 -7.92
N GLU A 143 -22.31 14.01 -8.96
CA GLU A 143 -21.78 13.74 -10.30
C GLU A 143 -20.25 13.59 -10.21
N ILE A 144 -19.72 12.50 -10.75
CA ILE A 144 -18.29 12.16 -10.59
C ILE A 144 -17.37 13.26 -11.10
N GLU A 145 -17.70 13.94 -12.18
CA GLU A 145 -16.88 15.01 -12.74
C GLU A 145 -16.75 16.22 -11.78
N ASN A 146 -17.83 16.54 -11.05
CA ASN A 146 -17.83 17.61 -10.06
C ASN A 146 -17.04 17.17 -8.81
N LEU A 147 -17.21 15.92 -8.39
CA LEU A 147 -16.45 15.37 -7.26
C LEU A 147 -14.95 15.41 -7.53
N LEU A 148 -14.52 14.99 -8.72
CA LEU A 148 -13.08 14.93 -9.08
C LEU A 148 -12.43 16.32 -9.19
N ALA A 149 -13.17 17.36 -9.55
CA ALA A 149 -12.63 18.68 -9.79
C ALA A 149 -13.03 19.69 -8.69
N SER A 150 -14.33 19.94 -8.54
CA SER A 150 -14.83 21.05 -7.72
C SER A 150 -14.85 20.74 -6.22
N ASP A 151 -15.20 19.50 -5.85
CA ASP A 151 -15.34 19.11 -4.43
C ASP A 151 -14.03 18.61 -3.82
N THR A 152 -13.12 18.03 -4.62
CA THR A 152 -11.88 17.43 -4.09
C THR A 152 -10.60 18.09 -4.59
N ASN A 153 -10.64 18.83 -5.68
CA ASN A 153 -9.45 19.32 -6.39
C ASN A 153 -8.44 18.19 -6.77
N PHE A 154 -8.93 16.95 -6.89
CA PHE A 154 -8.10 15.84 -7.34
C PHE A 154 -7.64 16.03 -8.79
N LEU A 155 -8.52 16.61 -9.62
CA LEU A 155 -8.21 17.05 -10.97
C LEU A 155 -8.37 18.57 -11.05
N LYS A 156 -7.63 19.20 -11.97
CA LYS A 156 -7.54 20.66 -12.07
C LYS A 156 -8.84 21.32 -12.60
N SER A 157 -9.66 20.56 -13.32
CA SER A 157 -10.89 21.08 -13.93
C SER A 157 -11.89 19.97 -14.29
N VAL A 158 -13.17 20.36 -14.43
CA VAL A 158 -14.24 19.47 -14.91
C VAL A 158 -13.93 18.96 -16.33
N SER A 159 -13.30 19.77 -17.18
CA SER A 159 -12.89 19.34 -18.52
C SER A 159 -11.83 18.24 -18.48
N GLU A 160 -10.88 18.30 -17.54
CA GLU A 160 -9.90 17.25 -17.32
C GLU A 160 -10.57 15.98 -16.76
N ALA A 161 -11.54 16.13 -15.87
CA ALA A 161 -12.31 15.01 -15.34
C ALA A 161 -13.06 14.26 -16.45
N ARG A 162 -13.79 14.97 -17.30
CA ARG A 162 -14.48 14.38 -18.46
C ARG A 162 -13.54 13.64 -19.40
N ARG A 163 -12.38 14.24 -19.73
CA ARG A 163 -11.38 13.57 -20.56
C ARG A 163 -10.87 12.28 -19.91
N SER A 164 -10.53 12.34 -18.62
CA SER A 164 -10.04 11.17 -17.88
C SER A 164 -11.08 10.04 -17.76
N LEU A 165 -12.38 10.40 -17.69
CA LEU A 165 -13.48 9.43 -17.71
C LEU A 165 -13.60 8.77 -19.08
N LYS A 166 -13.57 9.54 -20.18
CA LYS A 166 -13.57 9.02 -21.56
C LYS A 166 -12.40 8.08 -21.84
N GLU A 167 -11.24 8.39 -21.31
CA GLU A 167 -10.03 7.55 -21.38
C GLU A 167 -10.11 6.29 -20.48
N ASN A 168 -11.23 6.07 -19.79
CA ASN A 168 -11.41 4.99 -18.83
C ASN A 168 -10.26 4.91 -17.78
N SER A 169 -9.75 6.09 -17.40
CA SER A 169 -8.61 6.18 -16.47
C SER A 169 -9.03 6.36 -15.00
N ILE A 170 -10.32 6.61 -14.73
CA ILE A 170 -10.86 6.84 -13.38
C ILE A 170 -11.47 5.56 -12.81
N SER A 171 -11.25 5.36 -11.51
CA SER A 171 -11.92 4.33 -10.72
C SER A 171 -12.40 4.91 -9.39
N VAL A 172 -13.53 4.40 -8.91
CA VAL A 172 -14.05 4.61 -7.56
C VAL A 172 -13.98 3.26 -6.85
N ASN A 173 -13.35 3.23 -5.67
CA ASN A 173 -13.17 2.00 -4.88
C ASN A 173 -12.63 0.82 -5.72
N LYS A 174 -11.63 1.10 -6.56
CA LYS A 174 -11.00 0.15 -7.51
C LYS A 174 -11.86 -0.26 -8.72
N ASN A 175 -13.15 0.04 -8.74
CA ASN A 175 -14.03 -0.24 -9.87
C ASN A 175 -13.97 0.87 -10.92
N LYS A 176 -13.80 0.51 -12.18
CA LYS A 176 -13.86 1.45 -13.30
C LYS A 176 -15.27 2.03 -13.45
N ILE A 177 -15.34 3.33 -13.67
CA ILE A 177 -16.62 4.06 -13.74
C ILE A 177 -16.74 4.83 -15.07
N SER A 178 -17.98 5.14 -15.44
CA SER A 178 -18.35 5.92 -16.64
C SER A 178 -18.62 7.39 -16.31
N GLU A 179 -18.81 8.22 -17.36
CA GLU A 179 -19.07 9.66 -17.25
C GLU A 179 -20.34 10.01 -16.44
N ASN A 180 -21.37 9.16 -16.50
CA ASN A 180 -22.64 9.41 -15.81
C ASN A 180 -22.70 8.82 -14.38
N TYR A 181 -21.55 8.42 -13.83
CA TYR A 181 -21.52 7.85 -12.50
C TYR A 181 -21.80 8.90 -11.44
N LYS A 182 -22.64 8.53 -10.46
CA LYS A 182 -22.91 9.35 -9.28
C LYS A 182 -22.40 8.65 -8.04
N VAL A 183 -21.49 9.31 -7.34
CA VAL A 183 -21.00 8.81 -6.06
C VAL A 183 -22.05 9.08 -5.00
N SER A 184 -22.41 8.05 -4.24
CA SER A 184 -23.48 8.07 -3.24
C SER A 184 -23.07 7.32 -1.97
N ASN A 185 -23.99 7.21 -1.02
CA ASN A 185 -23.73 6.47 0.23
C ASN A 185 -23.42 4.98 0.00
N SER A 186 -23.84 4.39 -1.13
CA SER A 186 -23.53 3.00 -1.48
C SER A 186 -22.04 2.78 -1.81
N ASP A 187 -21.31 3.86 -2.10
CA ASP A 187 -19.88 3.80 -2.39
C ASP A 187 -19.00 3.91 -1.16
N LEU A 188 -19.57 4.14 0.01
CA LEU A 188 -18.80 4.26 1.24
C LEU A 188 -18.14 2.92 1.60
N ILE A 189 -16.83 2.96 1.81
CA ILE A 189 -16.02 1.93 2.47
C ILE A 189 -16.11 2.22 3.96
N ASN A 190 -16.47 1.21 4.77
CA ASN A 190 -16.61 1.33 6.22
C ASN A 190 -17.44 2.54 6.66
N ASN A 191 -18.48 2.88 5.90
CA ASN A 191 -19.37 4.04 6.11
C ASN A 191 -18.68 5.41 6.17
N LYS A 192 -17.41 5.53 5.77
CA LYS A 192 -16.60 6.71 6.01
C LYS A 192 -15.73 7.14 4.83
N TYR A 193 -15.31 6.25 3.96
CA TYR A 193 -14.31 6.54 2.94
C TYR A 193 -14.80 6.25 1.53
N VAL A 194 -14.34 7.06 0.56
CA VAL A 194 -14.42 6.74 -0.87
C VAL A 194 -13.03 6.90 -1.46
N LEU A 195 -12.51 5.86 -2.11
CA LEU A 195 -11.21 5.89 -2.76
C LEU A 195 -11.36 6.27 -4.24
N LEU A 196 -10.84 7.44 -4.60
CA LEU A 196 -10.74 7.88 -5.98
C LEU A 196 -9.37 7.50 -6.53
N GLN A 197 -9.31 7.07 -7.79
CA GLN A 197 -8.05 6.66 -8.42
C GLN A 197 -8.02 7.11 -9.88
N ARG A 198 -6.88 7.66 -10.31
CA ARG A 198 -6.56 7.94 -11.72
C ARG A 198 -5.35 7.16 -12.18
N GLY A 199 -5.54 6.31 -13.18
CA GLY A 199 -4.49 5.39 -13.63
C GLY A 199 -4.10 4.38 -12.55
N LYS A 200 -2.81 3.98 -12.49
CA LYS A 200 -2.34 2.92 -11.59
C LYS A 200 -1.83 3.42 -10.22
N LYS A 201 -1.39 4.69 -10.14
CA LYS A 201 -0.60 5.17 -8.98
C LYS A 201 -1.20 6.41 -8.28
N ASN A 202 -2.09 7.14 -8.92
CA ASN A 202 -2.62 8.37 -8.36
C ASN A 202 -3.91 8.06 -7.58
N TYR A 203 -3.84 8.17 -6.29
CA TYR A 203 -4.93 7.95 -5.35
C TYR A 203 -5.34 9.26 -4.68
N TYR A 204 -6.60 9.34 -4.33
CA TYR A 204 -7.17 10.41 -3.52
C TYR A 204 -8.22 9.83 -2.58
N LEU A 205 -8.17 10.18 -1.31
CA LEU A 205 -9.08 9.66 -0.30
C LEU A 205 -10.13 10.72 0.07
N LEU A 206 -11.40 10.43 -0.19
CA LEU A 206 -12.51 11.22 0.28
C LEU A 206 -12.95 10.69 1.65
N ILE A 207 -12.97 11.56 2.65
CA ILE A 207 -13.41 11.25 4.02
C ILE A 207 -14.80 11.84 4.19
N VAL A 208 -15.74 11.05 4.68
CA VAL A 208 -17.15 11.43 4.81
C VAL A 208 -17.53 11.48 6.30
N ASN A 209 -17.96 12.66 6.76
CA ASN A 209 -18.39 12.93 8.12
C ASN A 209 -19.89 13.20 8.21
#